data_944ba641e733bc654eb24d17615956ee
#
_entry.id   944ba641e733bc654eb24d17615956ee
#
_cell.length_a   1.000
_cell.length_b   1.000
_cell.length_c   1.000
_cell.angle_alpha   90.00
_cell.angle_beta   90.00
_cell.angle_gamma   90.00
#
_symmetry.space_group_name_H-M   'P 1'
#
loop_
_entity.id
_entity.type
_entity.pdbx_description
1 polymer ?
#
loop_
_entity_poly.entity_id
_entity_poly.type
_entity_poly.pdbx_seq_one_letter_code
_entity_poly.pdbx_strand_id
1 'polypeptide(L)'
;MGFKEHNNRKIAKKLAEYITGTELRQYLARKVKKYIKIHNPVIFDGAIGSGQLEQFITPSKVYGVDIQDQSVSTARQNYKNTDLEIKSFFNYNRNDFIADAVVMNPPFSIEFKSLTDEEKENIQKEFDWKKSGKVDDIFVLKSLKYTKRFGFYILFPGVCY
;
A
#
# COMPACT_ATOMS: atom_id res chain seq x y z
N MET A 1 4.39 -19.22 15.38
CA MET A 1 3.17 -19.02 14.57
C MET A 1 3.61 -18.59 13.17
N GLY A 2 3.19 -19.26 12.11
CA GLY A 2 3.56 -18.88 10.75
C GLY A 2 2.88 -17.59 10.29
N PHE A 3 3.48 -16.91 9.31
CA PHE A 3 2.88 -15.74 8.64
C PHE A 3 1.55 -16.12 7.98
N LYS A 4 0.51 -15.34 8.21
CA LYS A 4 -0.84 -15.61 7.71
C LYS A 4 -1.09 -14.82 6.43
N GLU A 5 -1.64 -15.51 5.43
CA GLU A 5 -2.07 -14.91 4.17
C GLU A 5 -3.60 -15.05 4.04
N HIS A 6 -4.24 -13.96 3.62
CA HIS A 6 -5.64 -13.99 3.21
C HIS A 6 -5.68 -13.99 1.69
N ASN A 7 -6.17 -15.09 1.12
CA ASN A 7 -6.23 -15.29 -0.32
C ASN A 7 -7.64 -15.68 -0.75
N ASN A 8 -8.42 -14.71 -1.19
CA ASN A 8 -9.69 -14.97 -1.84
C ASN A 8 -9.61 -14.63 -3.33
N ARG A 9 -9.27 -15.62 -4.16
CA ARG A 9 -9.10 -15.44 -5.62
C ARG A 9 -10.29 -14.81 -6.33
N LYS A 10 -11.52 -15.02 -5.85
CA LYS A 10 -12.72 -14.40 -6.44
C LYS A 10 -12.79 -12.90 -6.14
N ILE A 11 -12.49 -12.52 -4.90
CA ILE A 11 -12.43 -11.12 -4.47
C ILE A 11 -11.21 -10.44 -5.10
N ALA A 12 -10.04 -11.09 -5.10
CA ALA A 12 -8.82 -10.58 -5.73
C ALA A 12 -9.05 -10.20 -7.20
N LYS A 13 -9.71 -11.05 -7.96
CA LYS A 13 -10.03 -10.76 -9.37
C LYS A 13 -10.96 -9.56 -9.52
N LYS A 14 -11.92 -9.38 -8.60
CA LYS A 14 -12.86 -8.25 -8.60
C LYS A 14 -12.21 -6.93 -8.19
N LEU A 15 -11.26 -6.98 -7.25
CA LEU A 15 -10.60 -5.80 -6.67
C LEU A 15 -9.22 -5.51 -7.29
N ALA A 16 -8.83 -6.25 -8.34
CA ALA A 16 -7.50 -6.18 -8.96
C ALA A 16 -6.34 -6.42 -7.96
N GLU A 17 -6.60 -7.18 -6.91
CA GLU A 17 -5.62 -7.53 -5.89
C GLU A 17 -4.76 -8.71 -6.34
N TYR A 18 -3.45 -8.58 -6.23
CA TYR A 18 -2.50 -9.65 -6.56
C TYR A 18 -1.59 -9.92 -5.38
N ILE A 19 -1.55 -11.20 -4.96
CA ILE A 19 -0.64 -11.65 -3.93
C ILE A 19 0.78 -11.66 -4.48
N THR A 20 1.66 -10.93 -3.82
CA THR A 20 3.07 -10.86 -4.19
C THR A 20 3.80 -12.15 -3.79
N GLY A 21 4.44 -12.82 -4.76
CA GLY A 21 5.22 -14.04 -4.51
C GLY A 21 6.41 -13.80 -3.55
N THR A 22 6.80 -14.86 -2.85
CA THR A 22 7.85 -14.80 -1.81
C THR A 22 9.17 -14.23 -2.32
N GLU A 23 9.61 -14.62 -3.50
CA GLU A 23 10.89 -14.15 -4.08
C GLU A 23 10.87 -12.63 -4.31
N LEU A 24 9.76 -12.10 -4.81
CA LEU A 24 9.61 -10.65 -5.03
C LEU A 24 9.55 -9.89 -3.70
N ARG A 25 8.87 -10.44 -2.69
CA ARG A 25 8.86 -9.87 -1.32
C ARG A 25 10.28 -9.81 -0.73
N GLN A 26 11.06 -10.87 -0.88
CA GLN A 26 12.46 -10.91 -0.44
C GLN A 26 13.33 -9.92 -1.21
N TYR A 27 13.15 -9.82 -2.52
CA TYR A 27 13.86 -8.85 -3.34
C TYR A 27 13.58 -7.41 -2.89
N LEU A 28 12.29 -7.08 -2.70
CA LEU A 28 11.86 -5.78 -2.20
C LEU A 28 12.50 -5.47 -0.83
N ALA A 29 12.46 -6.43 0.11
CA ALA A 29 13.06 -6.27 1.43
C ALA A 29 14.57 -5.98 1.35
N ARG A 30 15.31 -6.64 0.43
CA ARG A 30 16.72 -6.33 0.19
C ARG A 30 16.92 -4.89 -0.31
N LYS A 31 16.03 -4.41 -1.18
CA LYS A 31 16.08 -3.01 -1.66
C LYS A 31 15.80 -2.03 -0.52
N VAL A 32 14.77 -2.26 0.28
CA VAL A 32 14.47 -1.43 1.46
C VAL A 32 15.67 -1.35 2.39
N LYS A 33 16.24 -2.49 2.78
CA LYS A 33 17.42 -2.56 3.66
C LYS A 33 18.63 -1.81 3.09
N LYS A 34 18.85 -1.93 1.77
CA LYS A 34 19.97 -1.25 1.09
C LYS A 34 19.88 0.27 1.16
N TYR A 35 18.69 0.84 0.97
CA TYR A 35 18.52 2.29 0.82
C TYR A 35 18.10 2.98 2.11
N ILE A 36 17.29 2.34 2.96
CA ILE A 36 16.80 2.94 4.21
C ILE A 36 17.88 2.91 5.30
N LYS A 37 18.64 1.81 5.40
CA LYS A 37 19.73 1.64 6.40
C LYS A 37 19.27 1.76 7.86
N ILE A 38 18.00 1.48 8.12
CA ILE A 38 17.41 1.37 9.46
C ILE A 38 17.07 -0.10 9.66
N HIS A 39 17.45 -0.68 10.79
CA HIS A 39 17.32 -2.11 11.06
C HIS A 39 15.85 -2.56 11.07
N ASN A 40 15.02 -1.85 11.81
CA ASN A 40 13.58 -2.11 11.90
C ASN A 40 12.83 -0.82 11.54
N PRO A 41 12.67 -0.50 10.24
CA PRO A 41 12.08 0.77 9.82
C PRO A 41 10.59 0.83 10.16
N VAL A 42 10.10 2.06 10.32
CA VAL A 42 8.66 2.34 10.29
C VAL A 42 8.20 2.36 8.84
N ILE A 43 7.22 1.57 8.50
CA ILE A 43 6.70 1.42 7.13
C ILE A 43 5.27 1.95 7.04
N PHE A 44 4.95 2.56 5.89
CA PHE A 44 3.59 2.85 5.47
C PHE A 44 3.23 2.06 4.20
N ASP A 45 2.05 1.44 4.21
CA ASP A 45 1.47 0.80 3.02
C ASP A 45 0.01 1.23 2.83
N GLY A 46 -0.28 1.89 1.73
CA GLY A 46 -1.62 2.38 1.36
C GLY A 46 -2.52 1.31 0.72
N ALA A 47 -2.06 0.08 0.60
CA ALA A 47 -2.80 -1.08 0.10
C ALA A 47 -2.31 -2.34 0.82
N ILE A 48 -2.32 -2.29 2.17
CA ILE A 48 -1.60 -3.22 3.06
C ILE A 48 -2.01 -4.69 2.86
N GLY A 49 -3.25 -4.97 2.47
CA GLY A 49 -3.74 -6.33 2.42
C GLY A 49 -3.53 -7.05 3.76
N SER A 50 -2.95 -8.23 3.71
CA SER A 50 -2.54 -8.98 4.93
C SER A 50 -1.11 -8.65 5.41
N GLY A 51 -0.47 -7.62 4.90
CA GLY A 51 0.88 -7.21 5.28
C GLY A 51 1.98 -8.07 4.68
N GLN A 52 1.78 -8.58 3.49
CA GLN A 52 2.71 -9.54 2.86
C GLN A 52 4.04 -8.90 2.46
N LEU A 53 4.02 -7.67 1.97
CA LEU A 53 5.24 -7.00 1.51
C LEU A 53 6.23 -6.74 2.63
N GLU A 54 5.74 -6.52 3.84
CA GLU A 54 6.52 -6.18 5.02
C GLU A 54 7.17 -7.39 5.67
N GLN A 55 6.77 -8.61 5.31
CA GLN A 55 7.17 -9.86 5.98
C GLN A 55 8.69 -9.97 6.18
N PHE A 56 9.49 -9.67 5.16
CA PHE A 56 10.95 -9.81 5.20
C PHE A 56 11.67 -8.49 5.53
N ILE A 57 10.93 -7.41 5.67
CA ILE A 57 11.46 -6.10 6.08
C ILE A 57 11.66 -6.06 7.60
N THR A 58 10.80 -6.78 8.34
CA THR A 58 10.77 -6.81 9.81
C THR A 58 10.60 -5.40 10.41
N PRO A 59 9.50 -4.69 10.10
CA PRO A 59 9.31 -3.33 10.54
C PRO A 59 9.11 -3.23 12.07
N SER A 60 9.51 -2.10 12.67
CA SER A 60 9.21 -1.79 14.08
C SER A 60 7.78 -1.32 14.27
N LYS A 61 7.20 -0.70 13.24
CA LYS A 61 5.79 -0.29 13.17
C LYS A 61 5.31 -0.26 11.73
N VAL A 62 4.04 -0.65 11.54
CA VAL A 62 3.36 -0.58 10.25
C VAL A 62 2.17 0.35 10.38
N TYR A 63 2.17 1.40 9.59
CA TYR A 63 0.99 2.19 9.27
C TYR A 63 0.41 1.69 7.95
N GLY A 64 -0.90 1.60 7.84
CA GLY A 64 -1.48 1.14 6.58
C GLY A 64 -2.99 1.30 6.50
N VAL A 65 -3.47 1.09 5.29
CA VAL A 65 -4.90 1.16 4.98
C VAL A 65 -5.24 0.13 3.91
N ASP A 66 -6.40 -0.46 4.03
CA ASP A 66 -7.00 -1.31 3.02
C ASP A 66 -8.52 -1.25 3.11
N ILE A 67 -9.22 -1.54 2.03
CA ILE A 67 -10.69 -1.59 2.00
C ILE A 67 -11.24 -2.91 2.55
N GLN A 68 -10.41 -3.93 2.67
CA GLN A 68 -10.81 -5.28 3.07
C GLN A 68 -10.57 -5.51 4.56
N ASP A 69 -11.64 -5.55 5.35
CA ASP A 69 -11.60 -5.80 6.80
C ASP A 69 -10.83 -7.08 7.16
N GLN A 70 -11.11 -8.18 6.48
CA GLN A 70 -10.46 -9.45 6.77
C GLN A 70 -8.94 -9.43 6.51
N SER A 71 -8.52 -8.72 5.47
CA SER A 71 -7.09 -8.52 5.15
C SER A 71 -6.41 -7.68 6.23
N VAL A 72 -7.01 -6.56 6.62
CA VAL A 72 -6.51 -5.71 7.71
C VAL A 72 -6.44 -6.47 9.03
N SER A 73 -7.47 -7.25 9.34
CA SER A 73 -7.49 -8.10 10.55
C SER A 73 -6.35 -9.11 10.55
N THR A 74 -6.04 -9.69 9.39
CA THR A 74 -4.91 -10.62 9.23
C THR A 74 -3.57 -9.89 9.39
N ALA A 75 -3.43 -8.69 8.81
CA ALA A 75 -2.23 -7.87 8.97
C ALA A 75 -1.96 -7.52 10.45
N ARG A 76 -3.00 -7.17 11.22
CA ARG A 76 -2.89 -6.95 12.67
C ARG A 76 -2.40 -8.16 13.46
N GLN A 77 -2.68 -9.37 12.98
CA GLN A 77 -2.17 -10.61 13.60
C GLN A 77 -0.71 -10.91 13.22
N ASN A 78 -0.26 -10.45 12.05
CA ASN A 78 1.10 -10.68 11.56
C ASN A 78 2.14 -9.76 12.21
N TYR A 79 1.74 -8.57 12.67
CA TYR A 79 2.66 -7.56 13.22
C TYR A 79 2.21 -7.11 14.62
N LYS A 80 3.18 -6.97 15.54
CA LYS A 80 2.91 -6.59 16.92
C LYS A 80 2.53 -5.11 17.08
N ASN A 81 3.05 -4.25 16.24
CA ASN A 81 2.87 -2.81 16.31
C ASN A 81 2.31 -2.28 15.01
N THR A 82 1.01 -2.08 14.98
CA THR A 82 0.28 -1.63 13.80
C THR A 82 -0.64 -0.46 14.10
N ASP A 83 -0.83 0.39 13.11
CA ASP A 83 -1.86 1.42 13.07
C ASP A 83 -2.51 1.36 11.69
N LEU A 84 -3.57 0.56 11.58
CA LEU A 84 -4.21 0.20 10.32
C LEU A 84 -5.67 0.65 10.30
N GLU A 85 -6.10 1.24 9.19
CA GLU A 85 -7.47 1.64 8.96
C GLU A 85 -8.14 0.78 7.87
N ILE A 86 -9.45 0.56 8.03
CA ILE A 86 -10.29 -0.05 6.99
C ILE A 86 -10.96 1.10 6.26
N LYS A 87 -10.41 1.46 5.10
CA LYS A 87 -10.84 2.63 4.33
C LYS A 87 -10.26 2.57 2.92
N SER A 88 -10.89 3.25 1.97
CA SER A 88 -10.24 3.54 0.69
C SER A 88 -9.01 4.42 0.90
N PHE A 89 -7.91 4.09 0.23
CA PHE A 89 -6.70 4.90 0.26
C PHE A 89 -6.93 6.34 -0.25
N PHE A 90 -7.85 6.52 -1.17
CA PHE A 90 -8.18 7.86 -1.69
C PHE A 90 -8.90 8.74 -0.65
N ASN A 91 -9.56 8.12 0.33
CA ASN A 91 -10.20 8.80 1.46
C ASN A 91 -9.31 8.83 2.72
N TYR A 92 -8.12 8.22 2.65
CA TYR A 92 -7.15 8.24 3.75
C TYR A 92 -6.38 9.56 3.74
N ASN A 93 -6.44 10.28 4.85
CA ASN A 93 -5.77 11.57 4.99
C ASN A 93 -5.31 11.79 6.44
N ARG A 94 -4.05 11.48 6.71
CA ARG A 94 -3.41 11.68 8.01
C ARG A 94 -2.16 12.54 7.87
N ASN A 95 -1.83 13.26 8.94
CA ASN A 95 -0.66 14.12 9.03
C ASN A 95 0.12 13.96 10.35
N ASP A 96 -0.24 12.96 11.15
CA ASP A 96 0.27 12.71 12.50
C ASP A 96 1.42 11.71 12.53
N PHE A 97 1.87 11.23 11.38
CA PHE A 97 3.05 10.36 11.28
C PHE A 97 3.82 10.60 9.97
N ILE A 98 5.10 10.21 10.00
CA ILE A 98 5.97 10.07 8.83
C ILE A 98 6.73 8.76 8.96
N ALA A 99 6.59 7.88 7.98
CA ALA A 99 7.31 6.61 7.93
C ALA A 99 8.74 6.78 7.39
N ASP A 100 9.60 5.82 7.69
CA ASP A 100 10.95 5.77 7.10
C ASP A 100 10.91 5.41 5.62
N ALA A 101 9.92 4.58 5.22
CA ALA A 101 9.66 4.26 3.82
C ALA A 101 8.18 3.95 3.57
N VAL A 102 7.74 4.19 2.34
CA VAL A 102 6.55 3.57 1.77
C VAL A 102 6.94 2.26 1.10
N VAL A 103 6.15 1.23 1.32
CA VAL A 103 6.25 -0.05 0.61
C VAL A 103 4.86 -0.41 0.14
N MET A 104 4.64 -0.61 -1.16
CA MET A 104 3.29 -0.76 -1.66
C MET A 104 3.23 -1.62 -2.94
N ASN A 105 2.25 -2.50 -2.98
CA ASN A 105 1.77 -3.16 -4.20
C ASN A 105 0.31 -2.75 -4.43
N PRO A 106 0.06 -1.56 -5.00
CA PRO A 106 -1.30 -1.06 -5.15
C PRO A 106 -2.09 -1.91 -6.15
N PRO A 107 -3.43 -1.93 -6.04
CA PRO A 107 -4.26 -2.58 -7.04
C PRO A 107 -4.09 -1.90 -8.39
N PHE A 108 -4.00 -2.72 -9.46
CA PHE A 108 -3.74 -2.24 -10.82
C PHE A 108 -5.02 -1.93 -11.59
N SER A 109 -4.89 -1.00 -12.54
CA SER A 109 -5.90 -0.76 -13.57
C SER A 109 -7.26 -0.28 -13.07
N ILE A 110 -7.34 0.27 -11.87
CA ILE A 110 -8.55 0.94 -11.40
C ILE A 110 -8.73 2.22 -12.22
N GLU A 111 -9.92 2.41 -12.79
CA GLU A 111 -10.22 3.61 -13.56
C GLU A 111 -10.85 4.69 -12.69
N PHE A 112 -10.44 5.95 -12.90
CA PHE A 112 -10.97 7.11 -12.19
C PHE A 112 -12.51 7.17 -12.24
N LYS A 113 -13.11 6.86 -13.40
CA LYS A 113 -14.57 6.86 -13.57
C LYS A 113 -15.31 5.87 -12.68
N SER A 114 -14.64 4.77 -12.23
CA SER A 114 -15.23 3.74 -11.38
C SER A 114 -15.18 4.06 -9.89
N LEU A 115 -14.49 5.11 -9.50
CA LEU A 115 -14.40 5.56 -8.12
C LEU A 115 -15.73 6.21 -7.65
N THR A 116 -15.94 6.24 -6.34
CA THR A 116 -17.04 6.99 -5.75
C THR A 116 -16.85 8.50 -5.93
N ASP A 117 -17.91 9.27 -5.81
CA ASP A 117 -17.81 10.72 -5.94
C ASP A 117 -16.93 11.33 -4.84
N GLU A 118 -16.99 10.80 -3.62
CA GLU A 118 -16.10 11.20 -2.51
C GLU A 118 -14.62 10.94 -2.85
N GLU A 119 -14.29 9.77 -3.38
CA GLU A 119 -12.90 9.45 -3.78
C GLU A 119 -12.40 10.36 -4.89
N LYS A 120 -13.22 10.62 -5.91
CA LYS A 120 -12.89 11.55 -6.99
C LYS A 120 -12.64 12.96 -6.47
N GLU A 121 -13.52 13.44 -5.60
CA GLU A 121 -13.39 14.76 -4.99
C GLU A 121 -12.10 14.86 -4.15
N ASN A 122 -11.81 13.87 -3.34
CA ASN A 122 -10.60 13.84 -2.51
C ASN A 122 -9.32 13.76 -3.36
N ILE A 123 -9.32 13.00 -4.45
CA ILE A 123 -8.21 12.98 -5.40
C ILE A 123 -8.05 14.37 -6.03
N GLN A 124 -9.11 15.00 -6.49
CA GLN A 124 -9.04 16.28 -7.20
C GLN A 124 -8.68 17.45 -6.29
N LYS A 125 -8.96 17.40 -5.00
CA LYS A 125 -8.47 18.39 -4.03
C LYS A 125 -6.95 18.45 -3.95
N GLU A 126 -6.30 17.31 -4.16
CA GLU A 126 -4.84 17.15 -4.05
C GLU A 126 -4.16 17.13 -5.43
N PHE A 127 -4.85 16.58 -6.44
CA PHE A 127 -4.39 16.39 -7.82
C PHE A 127 -5.47 16.88 -8.79
N ASP A 128 -5.63 18.18 -8.94
CA ASP A 128 -6.68 18.83 -9.74
C ASP A 128 -6.65 18.45 -11.23
N TRP A 129 -5.47 18.08 -11.74
CA TRP A 129 -5.25 17.59 -13.08
C TRP A 129 -5.83 16.19 -13.32
N LYS A 130 -6.09 15.39 -12.27
CA LYS A 130 -6.59 14.00 -12.40
C LYS A 130 -8.09 13.98 -12.63
N LYS A 131 -8.50 13.81 -13.88
CA LYS A 131 -9.93 13.82 -14.29
C LYS A 131 -10.39 12.56 -14.99
N SER A 132 -9.46 11.68 -15.37
CA SER A 132 -9.75 10.45 -16.12
C SER A 132 -8.59 9.45 -16.06
N GLY A 133 -8.74 8.34 -16.75
CA GLY A 133 -7.73 7.31 -16.88
C GLY A 133 -7.58 6.43 -15.62
N LYS A 134 -6.49 5.70 -15.55
CA LYS A 134 -6.16 4.83 -14.41
C LYS A 134 -5.59 5.65 -13.26
N VAL A 135 -5.82 5.18 -12.02
CA VAL A 135 -5.38 5.87 -10.80
C VAL A 135 -4.14 5.26 -10.16
N ASP A 136 -3.42 4.41 -10.89
CA ASP A 136 -2.18 3.78 -10.43
C ASP A 136 -1.13 4.84 -10.04
N ASP A 137 -1.05 5.93 -10.78
CA ASP A 137 -0.22 7.11 -10.51
C ASP A 137 -0.56 7.80 -9.17
N ILE A 138 -1.85 7.88 -8.84
CA ILE A 138 -2.31 8.52 -7.60
C ILE A 138 -1.87 7.71 -6.38
N PHE A 139 -1.87 6.38 -6.46
CA PHE A 139 -1.34 5.56 -5.37
C PHE A 139 0.11 5.94 -5.04
N VAL A 140 0.94 6.10 -6.05
CA VAL A 140 2.35 6.49 -5.89
C VAL A 140 2.45 7.91 -5.32
N LEU A 141 1.88 8.89 -6.01
CA LEU A 141 2.03 10.30 -5.65
C LEU A 141 1.48 10.63 -4.28
N LYS A 142 0.27 10.13 -3.97
CA LYS A 142 -0.36 10.35 -2.66
C LYS A 142 0.41 9.70 -1.53
N SER A 143 0.94 8.49 -1.73
CA SER A 143 1.66 7.77 -0.68
C SER A 143 3.01 8.41 -0.31
N LEU A 144 3.65 9.12 -1.24
CA LEU A 144 4.95 9.75 -0.99
C LEU A 144 4.92 10.83 0.10
N LYS A 145 3.76 11.42 0.39
CA LYS A 145 3.64 12.38 1.51
C LYS A 145 3.77 11.72 2.89
N TYR A 146 3.65 10.40 2.99
CA TYR A 146 3.78 9.65 4.24
C TYR A 146 5.19 9.13 4.53
N THR A 147 6.19 9.50 3.72
CA THR A 147 7.57 9.09 3.91
C THR A 147 8.54 10.26 3.92
N LYS A 148 9.66 10.07 4.62
CA LYS A 148 10.76 11.05 4.65
C LYS A 148 11.53 11.13 3.33
N ARG A 149 11.72 9.98 2.64
CA ARG A 149 12.69 9.90 1.53
C ARG A 149 12.31 8.96 0.39
N PHE A 150 11.87 7.72 0.68
CA PHE A 150 11.79 6.66 -0.31
C PHE A 150 10.44 5.93 -0.29
N GLY A 151 9.94 5.68 -1.50
CA GLY A 151 8.87 4.72 -1.75
C GLY A 151 9.38 3.55 -2.59
N PHE A 152 8.94 2.34 -2.25
CA PHE A 152 9.24 1.10 -2.95
C PHE A 152 7.93 0.49 -3.42
N TYR A 153 7.77 0.38 -4.73
CA TYR A 153 6.51 0.00 -5.33
C TYR A 153 6.67 -1.20 -6.25
N ILE A 154 5.66 -2.06 -6.25
CA ILE A 154 5.44 -3.04 -7.31
C ILE A 154 4.36 -2.49 -8.20
N LEU A 155 4.70 -2.14 -9.43
CA LEU A 155 3.80 -1.46 -10.35
C LEU A 155 3.72 -2.22 -11.67
N PHE A 156 2.60 -2.04 -12.37
CA PHE A 156 2.50 -2.44 -13.76
C PHE A 156 3.38 -1.51 -14.61
N PRO A 157 4.15 -2.02 -15.59
CA PRO A 157 5.10 -1.20 -16.35
C PRO A 157 4.53 0.06 -16.98
N GLY A 158 3.24 0.04 -17.39
CA GLY A 158 2.56 1.18 -18.01
C GLY A 158 2.40 2.42 -17.09
N VAL A 159 2.66 2.30 -15.79
CA VAL A 159 2.63 3.46 -14.87
C VAL A 159 3.86 4.36 -15.04
N CYS A 160 4.93 3.82 -15.62
CA CYS A 160 6.20 4.52 -15.77
C CYS A 160 6.33 5.30 -17.10
N TYR A 161 5.30 5.28 -17.95
CA TYR A 161 5.32 5.90 -19.29
C TYR A 161 4.22 6.92 -19.48
#